data_a0335f6d4b86cb26f86b2456d6b6d2e3
#
_entry.id   a0335f6d4b86cb26f86b2456d6b6d2e3
#
_cell.length_a   1.000
_cell.length_b   1.000
_cell.length_c   1.000
_cell.angle_alpha   90.00
_cell.angle_beta   90.00
_cell.angle_gamma   90.00
#
_symmetry.space_group_name_H-M   'P 1'
#
loop_
_entity.id
_entity.type
_entity.pdbx_description
1 polymer ?
#
loop_
_entity_poly.entity_id
_entity_poly.type
_entity_poly.pdbx_seq_one_letter_code
_entity_poly.pdbx_strand_id
1 'polypeptide(L)' 'MNRNDLRRVDMNLLVIFEALMFEKNLTRVAEKLFIGQPAVSAALGRLRDLFDDPLLLRNGRGMEPTPRAMAILNELQP' A
#
# COMPACT_ATOMS: atom_id res chain seq x y z
N MET A 1 15.27 3.48 6.73
CA MET A 1 15.27 2.30 5.84
C MET A 1 16.67 2.10 5.28
N ASN A 2 17.22 0.91 5.38
CA ASN A 2 18.56 0.65 4.87
C ASN A 2 18.50 0.16 3.42
N ARG A 3 19.68 -0.04 2.81
CA ARG A 3 19.78 -0.42 1.41
C ARG A 3 19.09 -1.76 1.10
N ASN A 4 19.17 -2.72 2.03
CA ASN A 4 18.54 -4.01 1.84
C ASN A 4 17.02 -3.90 1.82
N ASP A 5 16.47 -3.01 2.63
CA ASP A 5 15.03 -2.77 2.64
C ASP A 5 14.57 -2.15 1.32
N LEU A 6 15.36 -1.25 0.76
CA LEU A 6 15.04 -0.65 -0.54
C LEU A 6 14.98 -1.68 -1.65
N ARG A 7 15.79 -2.74 -1.59
CA ARG A 7 15.76 -3.81 -2.57
C ARG A 7 14.50 -4.65 -2.48
N ARG A 8 13.85 -4.68 -1.31
CA ARG A 8 12.61 -5.42 -1.12
C ARG A 8 11.41 -4.67 -1.65
N VAL A 9 11.56 -3.35 -1.82
CA VAL A 9 10.48 -2.51 -2.35
C VAL A 9 10.65 -2.46 -3.85
N ASP A 10 9.95 -3.34 -4.57
CA ASP A 10 9.97 -3.28 -6.02
C ASP A 10 8.94 -2.26 -6.51
N MET A 11 9.00 -1.98 -7.80
CA MET A 11 8.12 -0.98 -8.40
C MET A 11 6.65 -1.38 -8.30
N ASN A 12 6.37 -2.68 -8.35
CA ASN A 12 5.01 -3.16 -8.22
C ASN A 12 4.42 -2.87 -6.86
N LEU A 13 5.22 -3.03 -5.79
CA LEU A 13 4.76 -2.71 -4.44
C LEU A 13 4.45 -1.21 -4.30
N LEU A 14 5.27 -0.35 -4.88
CA LEU A 14 5.04 1.10 -4.82
C LEU A 14 3.79 1.49 -5.61
N VAL A 15 3.59 0.89 -6.78
CA VAL A 15 2.39 1.16 -7.59
C VAL A 15 1.14 0.73 -6.83
N ILE A 16 1.18 -0.46 -6.21
CA ILE A 16 0.05 -0.95 -5.43
C ILE A 16 -0.19 -0.06 -4.21
N PHE A 17 0.87 0.37 -3.53
CA PHE A 17 0.76 1.27 -2.38
C PHE A 17 0.05 2.56 -2.77
N GLU A 18 0.48 3.21 -3.85
CA GLU A 18 -0.14 4.45 -4.30
C GLU A 18 -1.61 4.23 -4.65
N ALA A 19 -1.92 3.13 -5.35
CA ALA A 19 -3.29 2.81 -5.70
C ALA A 19 -4.15 2.59 -4.46
N LEU A 20 -3.61 1.90 -3.44
CA LEU A 20 -4.31 1.67 -2.19
C LEU A 20 -4.59 2.97 -1.45
N MET A 21 -3.64 3.89 -1.43
CA MET A 21 -3.81 5.20 -0.79
C MET A 21 -4.88 6.02 -1.49
N PHE A 22 -4.97 5.89 -2.81
CA PHE A 22 -5.92 6.63 -3.62
C PHE A 22 -7.31 6.03 -3.58
N GLU A 23 -7.42 4.72 -3.83
CA GLU A 23 -8.71 4.03 -3.92
C GLU A 23 -9.30 3.68 -2.56
N LYS A 24 -8.46 3.37 -1.59
CA LYS A 24 -8.87 2.96 -0.23
C LYS A 24 -9.79 1.73 -0.26
N ASN A 25 -9.62 0.87 -1.24
CA ASN A 25 -10.47 -0.29 -1.48
C ASN A 25 -9.68 -1.32 -2.27
N LEU A 26 -9.49 -2.50 -1.67
CA LEU A 26 -8.69 -3.57 -2.28
C LEU A 26 -9.27 -4.08 -3.58
N THR A 27 -10.60 -4.22 -3.64
CA THR A 27 -11.27 -4.70 -4.83
C THR A 27 -11.07 -3.75 -6.01
N ARG A 28 -11.18 -2.44 -5.76
CA ARG A 28 -10.98 -1.43 -6.80
C ARG A 28 -9.54 -1.40 -7.29
N VAL A 29 -8.58 -1.57 -6.38
CA VAL A 29 -7.18 -1.63 -6.76
C VAL A 29 -6.93 -2.84 -7.65
N ALA A 30 -7.49 -3.99 -7.29
CA ALA A 30 -7.37 -5.20 -8.09
C ALA A 30 -7.92 -4.98 -9.50
N GLU A 31 -9.09 -4.38 -9.61
CA GLU A 31 -9.72 -4.09 -10.90
C GLU A 31 -8.87 -3.11 -11.71
N LYS A 32 -8.41 -2.04 -11.08
CA LYS A 32 -7.65 -0.98 -11.74
C LYS A 32 -6.32 -1.50 -12.28
N LEU A 33 -5.67 -2.37 -11.55
CA LEU A 33 -4.35 -2.89 -11.90
C LEU A 33 -4.41 -4.23 -12.66
N PHE A 34 -5.60 -4.74 -12.89
CA PHE A 34 -5.81 -6.02 -13.59
C PHE A 34 -5.10 -7.18 -12.92
N ILE A 35 -5.18 -7.23 -11.58
CA ILE A 35 -4.63 -8.33 -10.77
C ILE A 35 -5.72 -8.84 -9.84
N GLY A 36 -5.50 -10.03 -9.27
CA GLY A 36 -6.47 -10.60 -8.33
C GLY A 36 -6.43 -9.91 -6.98
N GLN A 37 -7.57 -9.88 -6.29
CA GLN A 37 -7.64 -9.31 -4.94
C GLN A 37 -6.65 -9.98 -3.98
N PRO A 38 -6.43 -11.32 -4.02
CA PRO A 38 -5.42 -11.94 -3.17
C PRO A 38 -4.02 -11.36 -3.37
N ALA A 39 -3.67 -10.98 -4.61
CA ALA A 39 -2.38 -10.35 -4.88
C ALA A 39 -2.28 -8.98 -4.22
N VAL A 40 -3.37 -8.20 -4.24
CA VAL A 40 -3.40 -6.89 -3.57
C VAL A 40 -3.27 -7.06 -2.06
N SER A 41 -3.99 -8.03 -1.48
CA SER A 41 -3.91 -8.32 -0.04
C SER A 41 -2.50 -8.75 0.36
N ALA A 42 -1.86 -9.59 -0.44
CA ALA A 42 -0.50 -10.03 -0.16
C ALA A 42 0.48 -8.86 -0.24
N ALA A 43 0.31 -7.98 -1.22
CA ALA A 43 1.15 -6.79 -1.36
C ALA A 43 0.99 -5.87 -0.15
N LEU A 44 -0.25 -5.66 0.30
CA LEU A 44 -0.51 -4.84 1.49
C LEU A 44 0.17 -5.45 2.72
N GLY A 45 0.12 -6.78 2.86
CA GLY A 45 0.81 -7.46 3.95
C GLY A 45 2.30 -7.21 3.95
N ARG A 46 2.92 -7.28 2.76
CA ARG A 46 4.36 -7.00 2.62
C ARG A 46 4.68 -5.55 2.95
N LEU A 47 3.84 -4.62 2.52
CA LEU A 47 4.02 -3.21 2.80
C LEU A 47 3.90 -2.92 4.29
N ARG A 48 2.94 -3.57 4.97
CA ARG A 48 2.79 -3.45 6.42
C ARG A 48 4.03 -3.93 7.16
N ASP A 49 4.60 -5.04 6.73
CA ASP A 49 5.83 -5.57 7.33
C ASP A 49 7.01 -4.65 7.05
N LEU A 50 7.12 -4.16 5.82
CA LEU A 50 8.22 -3.31 5.41
C LEU A 50 8.27 -2.01 6.20
N PHE A 51 7.13 -1.37 6.39
CA PHE A 51 7.04 -0.09 7.09
C PHE A 51 6.68 -0.21 8.56
N ASP A 52 6.46 -1.43 9.04
CA ASP A 52 6.08 -1.71 10.42
C ASP A 52 4.89 -0.85 10.85
N ASP A 53 3.86 -0.82 10.01
CA ASP A 53 2.68 0.01 10.20
C ASP A 53 1.50 -0.62 9.47
N PRO A 54 0.26 -0.51 9.99
CA PRO A 54 -0.92 -1.06 9.30
C PRO A 54 -1.20 -0.42 7.95
N LEU A 55 -0.81 0.82 7.73
CA LEU A 55 -0.96 1.61 6.51
C LEU A 55 -2.42 1.92 6.14
N LEU A 56 -3.29 0.92 6.18
CA LEU A 56 -4.73 1.08 5.96
C LEU A 56 -5.47 0.41 7.10
N LEU A 57 -6.39 1.12 7.71
CA LEU A 57 -7.23 0.61 8.79
C LEU A 57 -8.68 0.57 8.34
N ARG A 58 -9.35 -0.52 8.66
CA ARG A 58 -10.76 -0.66 8.34
C ARG A 58 -11.59 0.18 9.31
N ASN A 59 -12.53 0.95 8.76
CA ASN A 59 -13.51 1.67 9.57
C ASN A 59 -14.93 1.33 9.07
N GLY A 60 -15.95 1.96 9.64
CA GLY A 60 -17.33 1.63 9.32
C GLY A 60 -17.74 1.91 7.87
N ARG A 61 -16.94 2.66 7.12
CA ARG A 61 -17.26 3.05 5.74
C ARG A 61 -16.27 2.49 4.72
N GLY A 62 -15.27 1.75 5.16
CA GLY A 62 -14.24 1.22 4.28
C GLY A 62 -12.90 1.21 4.95
N MET A 63 -11.88 1.70 4.27
CA MET A 63 -10.52 1.74 4.79
C MET A 63 -9.98 3.16 4.78
N GLU A 64 -9.11 3.44 5.74
CA GLU A 64 -8.53 4.78 5.91
C GLU A 64 -7.03 4.67 6.10
N PRO A 65 -6.23 5.51 5.40
CA PRO A 65 -4.79 5.52 5.58
C PRO A 65 -4.38 5.98 6.97
N THR A 66 -3.31 5.39 7.49
CA THR A 66 -2.71 5.85 8.75
C THR A 66 -1.93 7.14 8.50
N PRO A 67 -1.62 7.90 9.57
CA PRO A 67 -0.77 9.09 9.41
C PRO A 67 0.60 8.74 8.81
N ARG A 68 1.17 7.57 9.19
CA ARG A 68 2.45 7.13 8.62
C ARG A 68 2.32 6.84 7.13
N ALA A 69 1.21 6.23 6.70
CA ALA A 69 0.98 5.95 5.29
C ALA A 69 0.93 7.25 4.49
N MET A 70 0.27 8.27 5.02
CA MET A 70 0.20 9.57 4.36
C MET A 70 1.57 10.24 4.27
N ALA A 71 2.39 10.10 5.32
CA ALA A 71 3.75 10.63 5.32
C ALA A 71 4.60 9.94 4.25
N ILE A 72 4.48 8.61 4.14
CA ILE A 72 5.20 7.85 3.12
C ILE A 72 4.78 8.28 1.73
N LEU A 73 3.47 8.44 1.51
CA LEU A 73 2.95 8.86 0.22
C LEU A 73 3.51 10.22 -0.18
N ASN A 74 3.56 11.16 0.76
CA ASN A 74 4.11 12.48 0.50
C ASN A 74 5.58 12.44 0.08
N GLU A 75 6.35 11.51 0.65
CA GLU A 75 7.75 11.34 0.28
C GLU A 75 7.93 10.75 -1.11
N LEU A 76 6.96 9.97 -1.59
CA LEU A 76 7.03 9.35 -2.90
C LEU A 76 6.61 10.28 -4.02
N GLN A 77 5.89 11.35 -3.71
CA GLN A 77 5.43 12.30 -4.71
C GLN A 77 6.45 13.41 -4.91
N PRO A 78 6.71 13.79 -6.16
CA PRO A 78 7.64 14.89 -6.46
C PRO A 78 7.14 16.23 -5.96
#